data_47a7f880d2db85b310fe56ee999d3dea
#
_entry.id   47a7f880d2db85b310fe56ee999d3dea
#
_cell.length_a   1.000
_cell.length_b   1.000
_cell.length_c   1.000
_cell.angle_alpha   90.00
_cell.angle_beta   90.00
_cell.angle_gamma   90.00
#
_symmetry.space_group_name_H-M   'P 1'
#
loop_
_entity.id
_entity.type
_entity.pdbx_description
1 polymer ?
#
loop_
_entity_poly.entity_id
_entity_poly.type
_entity_poly.pdbx_seq_one_letter_code
_entity_poly.pdbx_strand_id
1 'polypeptide(L)'
;LRKLSPSLTFDKSTAIVLTDEALLMPLLHSLPAEISKNVNITMGYPLRQTTAYSFLERLLELQRNARKADDNTTFYHVDVTGILSHPYITETFGSYVRELQHKIIEGRYIRIGKELFSANNDLQLIFKSTSGYKELSTYLLDVFDMLARYNSAKEEESEAENDKRTLKLSYISHIADSIVKLDNCLKDCD
;
A
#
# COMPACT_ATOMS: atom_id res chain seq x y z
N LEU A 1 -21.88 6.87 -23.00
CA LEU A 1 -22.42 5.54 -23.36
C LEU A 1 -23.96 5.54 -23.51
N ARG A 2 -24.71 6.40 -22.82
CA ARG A 2 -26.18 6.53 -22.96
C ARG A 2 -26.66 6.99 -24.35
N LYS A 3 -25.76 7.43 -25.24
CA LYS A 3 -26.05 7.86 -26.61
C LYS A 3 -25.73 6.81 -27.66
N LEU A 4 -25.22 5.63 -27.27
CA LEU A 4 -25.07 4.51 -28.18
C LEU A 4 -26.44 3.86 -28.37
N SER A 5 -26.76 3.55 -29.62
CA SER A 5 -28.05 3.01 -30.05
C SER A 5 -28.59 1.90 -29.12
N PRO A 6 -29.87 1.88 -28.76
CA PRO A 6 -30.46 0.84 -27.92
C PRO A 6 -30.37 -0.59 -28.52
N SER A 7 -29.82 -0.73 -29.71
CA SER A 7 -29.61 -2.02 -30.40
C SER A 7 -28.17 -2.55 -30.23
N LEU A 8 -27.26 -1.89 -29.52
CA LEU A 8 -25.92 -2.42 -29.29
C LEU A 8 -25.97 -3.47 -28.19
N THR A 9 -25.93 -4.73 -28.56
CA THR A 9 -25.67 -5.85 -27.65
C THR A 9 -24.16 -5.92 -27.42
N PHE A 10 -23.73 -5.65 -26.21
CA PHE A 10 -22.34 -5.87 -25.80
C PHE A 10 -22.12 -7.37 -25.64
N ASP A 11 -21.35 -7.95 -26.55
CA ASP A 11 -20.96 -9.36 -26.53
C ASP A 11 -19.43 -9.51 -26.53
N LYS A 12 -18.94 -10.75 -26.58
CA LYS A 12 -17.51 -11.05 -26.62
C LYS A 12 -16.76 -10.48 -27.85
N SER A 13 -17.48 -9.98 -28.84
CA SER A 13 -16.91 -9.35 -30.03
C SER A 13 -16.75 -7.83 -29.91
N THR A 14 -17.27 -7.24 -28.84
CA THR A 14 -17.20 -5.79 -28.61
C THR A 14 -15.97 -5.44 -27.80
N ALA A 15 -15.10 -4.55 -28.33
CA ALA A 15 -13.95 -4.02 -27.62
C ALA A 15 -14.05 -2.51 -27.45
N ILE A 16 -13.71 -2.01 -26.25
CA ILE A 16 -13.55 -0.59 -25.99
C ILE A 16 -12.06 -0.32 -25.85
N VAL A 17 -11.54 0.54 -26.73
CA VAL A 17 -10.12 0.95 -26.73
C VAL A 17 -10.00 2.30 -26.06
N LEU A 18 -9.15 2.39 -25.04
CA LEU A 18 -8.81 3.63 -24.36
C LEU A 18 -7.48 4.15 -24.88
N THR A 19 -7.44 5.43 -25.19
CA THR A 19 -6.22 6.13 -25.60
C THR A 19 -5.39 6.62 -24.42
N ASP A 20 -6.02 6.68 -23.22
CA ASP A 20 -5.39 7.11 -21.98
C ASP A 20 -5.81 6.14 -20.87
N GLU A 21 -4.84 5.56 -20.17
CA GLU A 21 -5.04 4.63 -19.07
C GLU A 21 -5.81 5.27 -17.90
N ALA A 22 -5.69 6.58 -17.70
CA ALA A 22 -6.42 7.30 -16.66
C ALA A 22 -7.95 7.25 -16.85
N LEU A 23 -8.42 6.96 -18.06
CA LEU A 23 -9.85 6.84 -18.36
C LEU A 23 -10.44 5.47 -17.96
N LEU A 24 -9.63 4.50 -17.55
CA LEU A 24 -10.11 3.17 -17.19
C LEU A 24 -11.10 3.20 -16.03
N MET A 25 -10.77 3.84 -14.92
CA MET A 25 -11.67 3.90 -13.77
C MET A 25 -12.97 4.67 -14.04
N PRO A 26 -12.94 5.86 -14.64
CA PRO A 26 -14.17 6.56 -15.08
C PRO A 26 -15.04 5.70 -16.02
N LEU A 27 -14.44 4.96 -16.95
CA LEU A 27 -15.17 4.06 -17.83
C LEU A 27 -15.85 2.94 -17.03
N LEU A 28 -15.11 2.23 -16.18
CA LEU A 28 -15.66 1.12 -15.37
C LEU A 28 -16.83 1.57 -14.50
N HIS A 29 -16.75 2.75 -13.89
CA HIS A 29 -17.84 3.33 -13.12
C HIS A 29 -19.05 3.75 -13.97
N SER A 30 -18.87 3.98 -15.27
CA SER A 30 -19.95 4.34 -16.18
C SER A 30 -20.65 3.15 -16.84
N LEU A 31 -20.07 1.94 -16.71
CA LEU A 31 -20.65 0.72 -17.28
C LEU A 31 -21.86 0.28 -16.44
N PRO A 32 -22.96 -0.18 -17.10
CA PRO A 32 -24.05 -0.84 -16.41
C PRO A 32 -23.58 -2.11 -15.67
N ALA A 33 -24.23 -2.42 -14.54
CA ALA A 33 -23.84 -3.55 -13.69
C ALA A 33 -23.88 -4.91 -14.42
N GLU A 34 -24.77 -5.05 -15.40
CA GLU A 34 -24.92 -6.26 -16.21
C GLU A 34 -23.69 -6.49 -17.11
N ILE A 35 -23.06 -5.41 -17.57
CA ILE A 35 -21.89 -5.46 -18.45
C ILE A 35 -20.62 -5.56 -17.61
N SER A 36 -20.52 -4.82 -16.51
CA SER A 36 -19.31 -4.75 -15.69
C SER A 36 -18.84 -6.11 -15.14
N LYS A 37 -19.77 -7.05 -14.93
CA LYS A 37 -19.46 -8.41 -14.46
C LYS A 37 -18.77 -9.29 -15.52
N ASN A 38 -18.87 -8.93 -16.80
CA ASN A 38 -18.37 -9.72 -17.93
C ASN A 38 -17.29 -9.00 -18.75
N VAL A 39 -16.68 -7.95 -18.19
CA VAL A 39 -15.63 -7.19 -18.85
C VAL A 39 -14.28 -7.86 -18.63
N ASN A 40 -13.54 -8.11 -19.71
CA ASN A 40 -12.13 -8.46 -19.63
C ASN A 40 -11.29 -7.19 -19.81
N ILE A 41 -10.44 -6.89 -18.82
CA ILE A 41 -9.55 -5.72 -18.83
C ILE A 41 -8.15 -6.18 -19.17
N THR A 42 -7.63 -5.74 -20.33
CA THR A 42 -6.26 -6.07 -20.77
C THR A 42 -5.25 -4.97 -20.42
N MET A 43 -5.71 -3.80 -20.00
CA MET A 43 -4.85 -2.71 -19.55
C MET A 43 -4.39 -2.96 -18.11
N GLY A 44 -3.08 -2.75 -17.86
CA GLY A 44 -2.53 -2.77 -16.50
C GLY A 44 -3.00 -1.54 -15.70
N TYR A 45 -3.33 -1.74 -14.43
CA TYR A 45 -3.55 -0.61 -13.51
C TYR A 45 -2.19 -0.09 -13.02
N PRO A 46 -1.89 1.23 -13.16
CA PRO A 46 -0.60 1.76 -12.75
C PRO A 46 -0.34 1.55 -11.26
N LEU A 47 0.73 0.84 -10.93
CA LEU A 47 1.09 0.50 -9.54
C LEU A 47 1.18 1.74 -8.65
N ARG A 48 1.64 2.87 -9.19
CA ARG A 48 1.74 4.15 -8.46
C ARG A 48 0.41 4.73 -8.00
N GLN A 49 -0.71 4.24 -8.52
CA GLN A 49 -2.06 4.66 -8.10
C GLN A 49 -2.66 3.73 -7.03
N THR A 50 -1.91 2.73 -6.59
CA THR A 50 -2.36 1.76 -5.59
C THR A 50 -2.07 2.22 -4.17
N THR A 51 -2.86 1.70 -3.22
CA THR A 51 -2.60 1.90 -1.78
C THR A 51 -1.25 1.32 -1.36
N ALA A 52 -0.80 0.23 -1.98
CA ALA A 52 0.51 -0.35 -1.68
C ALA A 52 1.66 0.61 -2.04
N TYR A 53 1.55 1.30 -3.17
CA TYR A 53 2.56 2.28 -3.57
C TYR A 53 2.55 3.50 -2.65
N SER A 54 1.38 4.04 -2.28
CA SER A 54 1.30 5.16 -1.34
C SER A 54 1.87 4.79 0.03
N PHE A 55 1.75 3.53 0.46
CA PHE A 55 2.39 3.04 1.68
C PHE A 55 3.91 2.99 1.54
N LEU A 56 4.43 2.49 0.41
CA LEU A 56 5.87 2.52 0.12
C LEU A 56 6.44 3.94 0.17
N GLU A 57 5.77 4.91 -0.45
CA GLU A 57 6.19 6.32 -0.39
C GLU A 57 6.27 6.83 1.04
N ARG A 58 5.28 6.52 1.89
CA ARG A 58 5.29 6.88 3.31
C ARG A 58 6.45 6.26 4.07
N LEU A 59 6.78 4.99 3.80
CA LEU A 59 7.94 4.34 4.42
C LEU A 59 9.26 5.00 3.99
N LEU A 60 9.39 5.33 2.71
CA LEU A 60 10.57 6.03 2.19
C LEU A 60 10.72 7.44 2.79
N GLU A 61 9.62 8.19 2.92
CA GLU A 61 9.61 9.50 3.59
C GLU A 61 10.00 9.38 5.07
N LEU A 62 9.46 8.39 5.78
CA LEU A 62 9.84 8.10 7.17
C LEU A 62 11.36 7.91 7.31
N GLN A 63 11.95 7.09 6.44
CA GLN A 63 13.40 6.81 6.46
C GLN A 63 14.24 8.04 6.10
N ARG A 64 13.79 8.81 5.10
CA ARG A 64 14.47 10.04 4.67
C ARG A 64 14.49 11.10 5.76
N ASN A 65 13.40 11.25 6.51
CA ASN A 65 13.22 12.27 7.53
C ASN A 65 13.64 11.81 8.94
N ALA A 66 14.02 10.54 9.10
CA ALA A 66 14.52 10.00 10.37
C ALA A 66 15.78 10.74 10.81
N ARG A 67 15.83 11.14 12.09
CA ARG A 67 17.05 11.68 12.70
C ARG A 67 17.67 10.63 13.59
N LYS A 68 18.89 10.29 13.24
CA LYS A 68 19.73 9.36 14.00
C LYS A 68 20.69 10.19 14.84
N ALA A 69 20.67 9.99 16.15
CA ALA A 69 21.61 10.59 17.09
C ALA A 69 22.06 9.46 18.02
N ASP A 70 23.28 8.98 17.82
CA ASP A 70 23.90 7.89 18.55
C ASP A 70 22.94 6.66 18.65
N ASP A 71 22.50 6.29 19.85
CA ASP A 71 21.58 5.17 20.08
C ASP A 71 20.09 5.53 19.93
N ASN A 72 19.76 6.81 19.67
CA ASN A 72 18.38 7.27 19.67
C ASN A 72 17.94 7.71 18.26
N THR A 73 17.00 6.98 17.68
CA THR A 73 16.35 7.36 16.42
C THR A 73 15.01 8.01 16.71
N THR A 74 14.76 9.17 16.10
CA THR A 74 13.48 9.86 16.20
C THR A 74 12.90 10.15 14.83
N PHE A 75 11.59 10.04 14.74
CA PHE A 75 10.81 10.27 13.54
C PHE A 75 9.98 11.54 13.64
N TYR A 76 9.73 12.19 12.51
CA TYR A 76 8.88 13.36 12.47
C TYR A 76 7.42 12.97 12.65
N HIS A 77 6.65 13.68 13.48
CA HIS A 77 5.30 13.29 13.85
C HIS A 77 4.34 13.19 12.64
N VAL A 78 4.54 14.02 11.59
CA VAL A 78 3.71 13.96 10.39
C VAL A 78 3.90 12.65 9.63
N ASP A 79 5.15 12.17 9.51
CA ASP A 79 5.44 10.91 8.84
C ASP A 79 4.87 9.74 9.64
N VAL A 80 5.04 9.78 10.98
CA VAL A 80 4.47 8.76 11.89
C VAL A 80 2.96 8.72 11.79
N THR A 81 2.29 9.85 11.93
CA THR A 81 0.81 9.91 11.85
C THR A 81 0.31 9.54 10.46
N GLY A 82 1.05 9.89 9.41
CA GLY A 82 0.75 9.49 8.04
C GLY A 82 0.76 7.98 7.85
N ILE A 83 1.74 7.27 8.43
CA ILE A 83 1.80 5.81 8.42
C ILE A 83 0.69 5.21 9.29
N LEU A 84 0.52 5.69 10.53
CA LEU A 84 -0.50 5.18 11.44
C LEU A 84 -1.94 5.36 10.90
N SER A 85 -2.18 6.39 10.07
CA SER A 85 -3.47 6.64 9.42
C SER A 85 -3.66 5.86 8.12
N HIS A 86 -2.62 5.17 7.64
CA HIS A 86 -2.69 4.47 6.36
C HIS A 86 -3.65 3.26 6.44
N PRO A 87 -4.47 2.98 5.39
CA PRO A 87 -5.44 1.89 5.41
C PRO A 87 -4.85 0.54 5.81
N TYR A 88 -3.67 0.18 5.32
CA TYR A 88 -3.01 -1.09 5.69
C TYR A 88 -2.75 -1.19 7.19
N ILE A 89 -2.38 -0.10 7.83
CA ILE A 89 -2.06 -0.07 9.27
C ILE A 89 -3.32 -0.03 10.13
N THR A 90 -4.30 0.79 9.74
CA THR A 90 -5.57 0.88 10.47
C THR A 90 -6.39 -0.41 10.38
N GLU A 91 -6.35 -1.12 9.25
CA GLU A 91 -7.02 -2.41 9.08
C GLU A 91 -6.32 -3.56 9.82
N THR A 92 -4.99 -3.45 10.01
CA THR A 92 -4.19 -4.48 10.69
C THR A 92 -4.24 -4.33 12.21
N PHE A 93 -4.07 -3.10 12.72
CA PHE A 93 -3.90 -2.86 14.15
C PHE A 93 -5.10 -2.20 14.83
N GLY A 94 -6.10 -1.75 14.08
CA GLY A 94 -7.40 -1.32 14.58
C GLY A 94 -7.36 -0.22 15.66
N SER A 95 -7.90 -0.51 16.85
CA SER A 95 -8.00 0.44 17.96
C SER A 95 -6.65 0.83 18.55
N TYR A 96 -5.68 -0.07 18.55
CA TYR A 96 -4.35 0.18 19.11
C TYR A 96 -3.64 1.37 18.43
N VAL A 97 -3.74 1.45 17.11
CA VAL A 97 -3.16 2.56 16.36
C VAL A 97 -3.88 3.88 16.65
N ARG A 98 -5.19 3.85 16.85
CA ARG A 98 -5.95 5.05 17.24
C ARG A 98 -5.55 5.58 18.61
N GLU A 99 -5.28 4.71 19.56
CA GLU A 99 -4.75 5.09 20.88
C GLU A 99 -3.36 5.73 20.77
N LEU A 100 -2.48 5.18 19.92
CA LEU A 100 -1.17 5.77 19.66
C LEU A 100 -1.28 7.16 19.03
N GLN A 101 -2.15 7.33 18.05
CA GLN A 101 -2.42 8.63 17.42
C GLN A 101 -2.92 9.66 18.45
N HIS A 102 -3.81 9.24 19.35
CA HIS A 102 -4.32 10.11 20.41
C HIS A 102 -3.20 10.55 21.35
N LYS A 103 -2.34 9.62 21.80
CA LYS A 103 -1.16 9.92 22.63
C LYS A 103 -0.20 10.91 21.95
N ILE A 104 0.02 10.76 20.63
CA ILE A 104 0.89 11.66 19.86
C ILE A 104 0.31 13.08 19.81
N ILE A 105 -0.99 13.21 19.57
CA ILE A 105 -1.70 14.49 19.48
C ILE A 105 -1.73 15.17 20.85
N GLU A 106 -2.11 14.46 21.91
CA GLU A 106 -2.16 15.00 23.28
C GLU A 106 -0.78 15.41 23.78
N GLY A 107 0.24 14.58 23.50
CA GLY A 107 1.62 14.86 23.90
C GLY A 107 2.28 15.98 23.09
N ARG A 108 1.65 16.47 22.01
CA ARG A 108 2.20 17.50 21.12
C ARG A 108 3.63 17.20 20.67
N TYR A 109 3.93 15.92 20.44
CA TYR A 109 5.27 15.50 20.03
C TYR A 109 5.57 16.02 18.64
N ILE A 110 6.69 16.75 18.49
CA ILE A 110 7.26 17.12 17.18
C ILE A 110 8.09 15.97 16.64
N ARG A 111 8.80 15.28 17.54
CA ARG A 111 9.60 14.10 17.24
C ARG A 111 9.24 12.95 18.15
N ILE A 112 9.17 11.76 17.59
CA ILE A 112 8.69 10.56 18.24
C ILE A 112 9.84 9.56 18.24
N GLY A 113 10.23 9.09 19.42
CA GLY A 113 11.22 8.05 19.61
C GLY A 113 10.64 6.65 19.35
N LYS A 114 11.51 5.70 19.01
CA LYS A 114 11.16 4.29 18.78
C LYS A 114 10.49 3.62 19.98
N GLU A 115 10.70 4.15 21.17
CA GLU A 115 10.19 3.62 22.45
C GLU A 115 8.64 3.60 22.48
N LEU A 116 7.99 4.53 21.76
CA LEU A 116 6.53 4.60 21.69
C LEU A 116 5.93 3.33 21.06
N PHE A 117 6.69 2.62 20.26
CA PHE A 117 6.26 1.42 19.52
C PHE A 117 6.72 0.12 20.19
N SER A 118 7.38 0.18 21.36
CA SER A 118 8.01 -0.96 22.03
C SER A 118 7.04 -2.08 22.44
N ALA A 119 5.76 -1.76 22.61
CA ALA A 119 4.74 -2.74 23.01
C ALA A 119 4.25 -3.65 21.85
N ASN A 120 4.65 -3.36 20.61
CA ASN A 120 4.24 -4.15 19.44
C ASN A 120 5.40 -4.34 18.48
N ASN A 121 5.81 -5.60 18.28
CA ASN A 121 6.97 -5.95 17.47
C ASN A 121 6.83 -5.54 16.00
N ASP A 122 5.64 -5.61 15.44
CA ASP A 122 5.40 -5.26 14.04
C ASP A 122 5.45 -3.73 13.83
N LEU A 123 4.98 -2.95 14.81
CA LEU A 123 5.19 -1.50 14.79
C LEU A 123 6.66 -1.14 15.03
N GLN A 124 7.39 -1.88 15.87
CA GLN A 124 8.84 -1.70 15.98
C GLN A 124 9.55 -1.96 14.65
N LEU A 125 9.11 -2.96 13.89
CA LEU A 125 9.62 -3.22 12.54
C LEU A 125 9.36 -2.03 11.61
N ILE A 126 8.13 -1.51 11.58
CA ILE A 126 7.76 -0.36 10.74
C ILE A 126 8.56 0.89 11.08
N PHE A 127 8.76 1.17 12.38
CA PHE A 127 9.49 2.35 12.88
C PHE A 127 10.96 2.05 13.21
N LYS A 128 11.55 1.07 12.53
CA LYS A 128 12.99 0.80 12.53
C LYS A 128 13.68 1.78 11.58
N SER A 129 14.83 2.35 11.99
CA SER A 129 15.68 3.14 11.08
C SER A 129 16.65 2.25 10.33
N THR A 130 16.96 2.60 9.09
CA THR A 130 17.87 1.87 8.22
C THR A 130 19.05 2.74 7.80
N SER A 131 20.19 2.11 7.53
CA SER A 131 21.41 2.78 7.03
C SER A 131 21.85 2.12 5.74
N GLY A 132 21.88 2.92 4.65
CA GLY A 132 22.25 2.40 3.34
C GLY A 132 21.13 1.59 2.64
N TYR A 133 21.38 1.29 1.37
CA TYR A 133 20.35 0.70 0.50
C TYR A 133 20.03 -0.77 0.86
N LYS A 134 21.04 -1.55 1.29
CA LYS A 134 20.86 -2.98 1.64
C LYS A 134 19.93 -3.16 2.84
N GLU A 135 20.11 -2.35 3.88
CA GLU A 135 19.21 -2.37 5.04
C GLU A 135 17.82 -1.85 4.67
N LEU A 136 17.75 -0.85 3.78
CA LEU A 136 16.49 -0.27 3.34
C LEU A 136 15.67 -1.30 2.53
N SER A 137 16.29 -2.02 1.58
CA SER A 137 15.59 -3.05 0.81
C SER A 137 15.10 -4.19 1.70
N THR A 138 15.95 -4.69 2.61
CA THR A 138 15.55 -5.72 3.57
C THR A 138 14.38 -5.25 4.45
N TYR A 139 14.48 -4.04 5.00
CA TYR A 139 13.42 -3.42 5.81
C TYR A 139 12.08 -3.34 5.06
N LEU A 140 12.10 -2.86 3.81
CA LEU A 140 10.89 -2.75 3.00
C LEU A 140 10.27 -4.13 2.73
N LEU A 141 11.10 -5.13 2.40
CA LEU A 141 10.63 -6.49 2.18
C LEU A 141 10.02 -7.09 3.46
N ASP A 142 10.66 -6.90 4.62
CA ASP A 142 10.15 -7.39 5.91
C ASP A 142 8.79 -6.76 6.26
N VAL A 143 8.63 -5.44 6.01
CA VAL A 143 7.35 -4.74 6.26
C VAL A 143 6.25 -5.23 5.32
N PHE A 144 6.54 -5.39 4.02
CA PHE A 144 5.55 -5.89 3.08
C PHE A 144 5.21 -7.38 3.31
N ASP A 145 6.16 -8.22 3.72
CA ASP A 145 5.91 -9.60 4.12
C ASP A 145 5.02 -9.68 5.37
N MET A 146 5.28 -8.83 6.36
CA MET A 146 4.41 -8.69 7.54
C MET A 146 2.98 -8.35 7.12
N LEU A 147 2.77 -7.36 6.24
CA LEU A 147 1.44 -6.99 5.74
C LEU A 147 0.78 -8.12 4.95
N ALA A 148 1.54 -8.87 4.14
CA ALA A 148 1.03 -10.02 3.40
C ALA A 148 0.53 -11.12 4.36
N ARG A 149 1.29 -11.43 5.42
CA ARG A 149 0.88 -12.39 6.44
C ARG A 149 -0.43 -12.00 7.13
N TYR A 150 -0.59 -10.74 7.53
CA TYR A 150 -1.83 -10.26 8.14
C TYR A 150 -3.03 -10.33 7.19
N ASN A 151 -2.82 -10.00 5.91
CA ASN A 151 -3.90 -10.11 4.92
C ASN A 151 -4.23 -11.56 4.58
N SER A 152 -3.27 -12.49 4.61
CA SER A 152 -3.50 -13.91 4.38
C SER A 152 -4.20 -14.62 5.54
N ALA A 153 -4.02 -14.14 6.77
CA ALA A 153 -4.56 -14.75 7.98
C ALA A 153 -6.03 -14.38 8.28
N LYS A 154 -6.61 -13.41 7.56
CA LYS A 154 -8.02 -13.03 7.74
C LYS A 154 -8.92 -14.12 7.18
N GLU A 155 -9.93 -14.52 7.95
CA GLU A 155 -10.97 -15.45 7.52
C GLU A 155 -11.84 -14.85 6.41
N GLU A 156 -12.38 -15.71 5.55
CA GLU A 156 -13.23 -15.30 4.42
C GLU A 156 -14.63 -14.95 4.93
N GLU A 157 -15.00 -13.66 4.82
CA GLU A 157 -16.32 -13.19 5.23
C GLU A 157 -17.30 -13.12 4.03
N SER A 158 -16.80 -12.77 2.82
CA SER A 158 -17.58 -12.68 1.60
C SER A 158 -16.72 -12.78 0.34
N GLU A 159 -17.33 -13.14 -0.80
CA GLU A 159 -16.64 -13.20 -2.11
C GLU A 159 -16.02 -11.86 -2.48
N ALA A 160 -16.73 -10.73 -2.26
CA ALA A 160 -16.25 -9.39 -2.57
C ALA A 160 -15.06 -8.96 -1.67
N GLU A 161 -14.99 -9.44 -0.44
CA GLU A 161 -13.87 -9.18 0.47
C GLU A 161 -12.66 -10.04 0.12
N ASN A 162 -12.88 -11.27 -0.32
CA ASN A 162 -11.84 -12.14 -0.84
C ASN A 162 -11.18 -11.54 -2.10
N ASP A 163 -11.97 -11.02 -3.03
CA ASP A 163 -11.45 -10.33 -4.23
C ASP A 163 -10.60 -9.12 -3.87
N LYS A 164 -11.05 -8.28 -2.94
CA LYS A 164 -10.28 -7.12 -2.46
C LYS A 164 -8.97 -7.54 -1.79
N ARG A 165 -9.00 -8.61 -1.00
CA ARG A 165 -7.82 -9.19 -0.34
C ARG A 165 -6.82 -9.71 -1.36
N THR A 166 -7.28 -10.48 -2.33
CA THR A 166 -6.45 -11.02 -3.42
C THR A 166 -5.78 -9.89 -4.19
N LEU A 167 -6.51 -8.81 -4.49
CA LEU A 167 -5.97 -7.64 -5.17
C LEU A 167 -4.91 -6.92 -4.31
N LYS A 168 -5.15 -6.76 -3.01
CA LYS A 168 -4.16 -6.18 -2.09
C LYS A 168 -2.87 -6.99 -2.04
N LEU A 169 -2.99 -8.32 -1.92
CA LEU A 169 -1.83 -9.23 -1.92
C LEU A 169 -1.07 -9.17 -3.24
N SER A 170 -1.77 -9.09 -4.37
CA SER A 170 -1.14 -8.92 -5.68
C SER A 170 -0.32 -7.62 -5.75
N TYR A 171 -0.84 -6.49 -5.26
CA TYR A 171 -0.08 -5.23 -5.24
C TYR A 171 1.13 -5.28 -4.32
N ILE A 172 1.00 -5.91 -3.14
CA ILE A 172 2.11 -6.12 -2.21
C ILE A 172 3.21 -6.97 -2.88
N SER A 173 2.85 -8.07 -3.53
CA SER A 173 3.77 -8.94 -4.25
C SER A 173 4.50 -8.19 -5.37
N HIS A 174 3.79 -7.41 -6.19
CA HIS A 174 4.41 -6.63 -7.26
C HIS A 174 5.41 -5.58 -6.75
N ILE A 175 5.14 -4.94 -5.60
CA ILE A 175 6.09 -4.03 -4.97
C ILE A 175 7.31 -4.79 -4.46
N ALA A 176 7.11 -5.92 -3.76
CA ALA A 176 8.20 -6.75 -3.28
C ALA A 176 9.11 -7.24 -4.42
N ASP A 177 8.52 -7.73 -5.51
CA ASP A 177 9.26 -8.13 -6.72
C ASP A 177 10.07 -6.98 -7.33
N SER A 178 9.51 -5.77 -7.32
CA SER A 178 10.19 -4.58 -7.83
C SER A 178 11.39 -4.19 -6.96
N ILE A 179 11.25 -4.30 -5.63
CA ILE A 179 12.34 -4.06 -4.67
C ILE A 179 13.45 -5.09 -4.87
N VAL A 180 13.10 -6.38 -5.00
CA VAL A 180 14.08 -7.47 -5.24
C VAL A 180 14.84 -7.25 -6.57
N LYS A 181 14.14 -6.86 -7.64
CA LYS A 181 14.77 -6.54 -8.92
C LYS A 181 15.75 -5.37 -8.80
N LEU A 182 15.35 -4.31 -8.10
CA LEU A 182 16.20 -3.16 -7.83
C LEU A 182 17.44 -3.54 -7.01
N ASP A 183 17.26 -4.32 -5.94
CA ASP A 183 18.36 -4.80 -5.11
C ASP A 183 19.37 -5.63 -5.91
N ASN A 184 18.89 -6.50 -6.82
CA ASN A 184 19.76 -7.27 -7.70
C ASN A 184 20.53 -6.39 -8.69
N CYS A 185 19.87 -5.40 -9.29
CA CYS A 185 20.55 -4.45 -10.19
C CYS A 185 21.64 -3.63 -9.46
N LEU A 186 21.42 -3.27 -8.20
CA LEU A 186 22.38 -2.51 -7.40
C LEU A 186 23.56 -3.35 -6.93
N LYS A 187 23.39 -4.66 -6.73
CA LYS A 187 24.49 -5.58 -6.39
C LYS A 187 25.51 -5.72 -7.54
N ASP A 188 25.06 -5.59 -8.77
CA ASP A 188 25.93 -5.67 -9.95
C ASP A 188 26.69 -4.34 -10.22
N CYS A 189 26.42 -3.29 -9.45
CA CYS A 189 27.05 -1.97 -9.57
C CYS A 189 28.16 -1.71 -8.51
N ASP A 190 28.31 -2.58 -7.52
CA ASP A 190 29.39 -2.57 -6.50
C ASP A 190 30.56 -3.45 -6.95
#